data_638aeaa22655778a6164697a3fe3e7d4
#
_entry.id   638aeaa22655778a6164697a3fe3e7d4
#
_cell.length_a   1.000
_cell.length_b   1.000
_cell.length_c   1.000
_cell.angle_alpha   90.00
_cell.angle_beta   90.00
_cell.angle_gamma   90.00
#
_symmetry.space_group_name_H-M   'P 1'
#
loop_
_entity.id
_entity.type
_entity.pdbx_description
1 polymer ?
#
loop_
_entity_poly.entity_id
_entity_poly.type
_entity_poly.pdbx_seq_one_letter_code
_entity_poly.pdbx_strand_id
1 'polypeptide(L)'
;MKKITMLMAVAAMAASCTGGKQAKISGIDLSYLDTTVTPATDFYQYATGGWQKNNPLKPEYARFGSFDYLNDNNEDRLNELFKEMTQMTAEKGSVEQKISDIYKMGLDSTRLNAEGFAPVKKYLDEVYAIQDKSELAKLVAELHQNGEAPFFGTFVMSDLMDSDNQILYIGQDGLGIGDRDYYTDPANAEIKKGYKNFLTRIFTLAGVENPEKAAANALGVEDELANISWTSVQERDMEKLYNPISTAEFEAKYPGFDFKTYFAAMNIPDQEHMNVNEPSFFEGFSNLIAKTDLNVLKDYVAGRLISGSCGSTSDDFYKASFDFFGTQMSGVTEPKPRWKRAMRVPNSILGEAVGKMYVAKY
;
A
#
# COMPACT_ATOMS: atom_id res chain seq x y z
N MET A 1 70.74 -14.14 -6.95
CA MET A 1 69.58 -13.54 -6.28
C MET A 1 68.70 -12.69 -7.18
N LYS A 2 69.26 -11.80 -8.06
CA LYS A 2 68.42 -10.96 -8.97
C LYS A 2 67.55 -11.70 -9.98
N LYS A 3 67.93 -12.91 -10.45
CA LYS A 3 67.16 -13.70 -11.43
C LYS A 3 65.94 -14.46 -10.79
N ILE A 4 66.04 -14.79 -9.52
CA ILE A 4 64.91 -15.46 -8.77
C ILE A 4 63.85 -14.45 -8.42
N THR A 5 64.20 -13.21 -8.08
CA THR A 5 63.26 -12.13 -7.79
C THR A 5 62.48 -11.71 -9.00
N MET A 6 63.09 -11.76 -10.19
CA MET A 6 62.40 -11.43 -11.46
C MET A 6 61.40 -12.52 -11.88
N LEU A 7 61.68 -13.80 -11.60
CA LEU A 7 60.75 -14.90 -11.88
C LEU A 7 59.51 -14.86 -10.98
N MET A 8 59.67 -14.49 -9.70
CA MET A 8 58.51 -14.33 -8.76
C MET A 8 57.64 -13.11 -9.12
N ALA A 9 58.20 -12.02 -9.65
CA ALA A 9 57.43 -10.86 -10.10
C ALA A 9 56.62 -11.17 -11.35
N VAL A 10 57.11 -12.02 -12.27
CA VAL A 10 56.37 -12.45 -13.46
C VAL A 10 55.26 -13.43 -13.11
N ALA A 11 55.47 -14.33 -12.12
CA ALA A 11 54.46 -15.23 -11.61
C ALA A 11 53.33 -14.47 -10.89
N ALA A 12 53.63 -13.40 -10.14
CA ALA A 12 52.64 -12.56 -9.47
C ALA A 12 51.78 -11.76 -10.46
N MET A 13 52.36 -11.28 -11.61
CA MET A 13 51.58 -10.61 -12.65
C MET A 13 50.70 -11.56 -13.47
N ALA A 14 51.09 -12.84 -13.62
CA ALA A 14 50.26 -13.82 -14.30
C ALA A 14 49.04 -14.28 -13.41
N ALA A 15 49.16 -14.18 -12.10
CA ALA A 15 48.06 -14.49 -11.19
C ALA A 15 47.02 -13.36 -11.06
N SER A 16 47.36 -12.11 -11.43
CA SER A 16 46.42 -10.98 -11.38
C SER A 16 45.46 -10.88 -12.60
N CYS A 17 45.66 -11.71 -13.63
CA CYS A 17 44.81 -11.71 -14.82
C CYS A 17 43.69 -12.79 -14.79
N THR A 18 43.54 -13.55 -13.72
CA THR A 18 42.35 -14.37 -13.50
C THR A 18 41.27 -13.56 -12.79
N GLY A 19 40.92 -12.41 -13.36
CA GLY A 19 39.59 -11.84 -13.15
C GLY A 19 38.60 -12.90 -13.62
N GLY A 20 37.96 -13.58 -12.67
CA GLY A 20 36.96 -14.59 -13.00
C GLY A 20 35.96 -13.97 -13.97
N LYS A 21 36.02 -14.44 -15.23
CA LYS A 21 34.93 -14.13 -16.17
C LYS A 21 33.69 -14.68 -15.50
N GLN A 22 32.87 -13.81 -14.94
CA GLN A 22 31.53 -14.19 -14.51
C GLN A 22 30.93 -14.99 -15.67
N ALA A 23 30.63 -16.25 -15.44
CA ALA A 23 30.04 -17.09 -16.47
C ALA A 23 28.85 -16.33 -17.03
N LYS A 24 28.82 -16.07 -18.33
CA LYS A 24 27.69 -15.39 -18.95
C LYS A 24 26.47 -16.26 -18.69
N ILE A 25 25.58 -15.78 -17.83
CA ILE A 25 24.30 -16.40 -17.58
C ILE A 25 23.53 -16.34 -18.90
N SER A 26 23.07 -17.47 -19.40
CA SER A 26 22.19 -17.50 -20.57
C SER A 26 20.94 -16.66 -20.29
N GLY A 27 20.53 -15.81 -21.23
CA GLY A 27 19.27 -15.07 -21.13
C GLY A 27 18.03 -15.98 -21.13
N ILE A 28 18.20 -17.27 -21.53
CA ILE A 28 17.18 -18.30 -21.47
C ILE A 28 17.74 -19.44 -20.58
N ASP A 29 17.06 -19.70 -19.49
CA ASP A 29 17.35 -20.85 -18.62
C ASP A 29 16.58 -22.06 -19.14
N LEU A 30 17.33 -23.04 -19.70
CA LEU A 30 16.73 -24.25 -20.26
C LEU A 30 16.04 -25.13 -19.21
N SER A 31 16.35 -24.97 -17.92
CA SER A 31 15.66 -25.69 -16.84
C SER A 31 14.19 -25.24 -16.66
N TYR A 32 13.80 -24.12 -17.26
CA TYR A 32 12.42 -23.65 -17.25
C TYR A 32 11.52 -24.36 -18.24
N LEU A 33 12.12 -25.04 -19.24
CA LEU A 33 11.38 -25.79 -20.27
C LEU A 33 10.84 -27.09 -19.73
N ASP A 34 9.63 -27.45 -20.14
CA ASP A 34 9.07 -28.79 -20.03
C ASP A 34 9.09 -29.48 -21.42
N THR A 35 10.13 -30.22 -21.68
CA THR A 35 10.33 -30.90 -22.97
C THR A 35 9.44 -32.15 -23.12
N THR A 36 8.62 -32.50 -22.14
CA THR A 36 7.65 -33.61 -22.25
C THR A 36 6.43 -33.21 -23.07
N VAL A 37 6.22 -31.89 -23.30
CA VAL A 37 5.16 -31.34 -24.14
C VAL A 37 5.76 -30.68 -25.37
N THR A 38 5.06 -30.73 -26.50
CA THR A 38 5.53 -30.04 -27.71
C THR A 38 5.03 -28.59 -27.73
N PRO A 39 5.85 -27.63 -28.24
CA PRO A 39 5.44 -26.21 -28.32
C PRO A 39 4.17 -25.99 -29.14
N ALA A 40 3.88 -26.88 -30.09
CA ALA A 40 2.69 -26.83 -30.93
C ALA A 40 1.40 -27.24 -30.18
N THR A 41 1.55 -28.09 -29.14
CA THR A 41 0.41 -28.58 -28.35
C THR A 41 0.06 -27.64 -27.21
N ASP A 42 1.06 -27.23 -26.43
CA ASP A 42 0.92 -26.29 -25.33
C ASP A 42 2.25 -25.51 -25.15
N PHE A 43 2.29 -24.31 -25.74
CA PHE A 43 3.47 -23.47 -25.68
C PHE A 43 3.76 -22.97 -24.27
N TYR A 44 2.71 -22.67 -23.49
CA TYR A 44 2.87 -22.18 -22.12
C TYR A 44 3.52 -23.25 -21.23
N GLN A 45 2.98 -24.46 -21.24
CA GLN A 45 3.56 -25.57 -20.48
C GLN A 45 4.97 -25.88 -20.95
N TYR A 46 5.21 -25.92 -22.28
CA TYR A 46 6.55 -26.12 -22.82
C TYR A 46 7.56 -25.09 -22.31
N ALA A 47 7.20 -23.82 -22.36
CA ALA A 47 8.11 -22.70 -22.03
C ALA A 47 8.32 -22.49 -20.52
N THR A 48 7.35 -22.86 -19.69
CA THR A 48 7.34 -22.50 -18.25
C THR A 48 7.17 -23.69 -17.30
N GLY A 49 6.86 -24.88 -17.78
CA GLY A 49 6.52 -26.03 -16.94
C GLY A 49 7.65 -26.49 -16.01
N GLY A 50 8.90 -26.39 -16.47
CA GLY A 50 10.07 -26.67 -15.62
C GLY A 50 10.21 -25.62 -14.50
N TRP A 51 10.01 -24.34 -14.82
CA TRP A 51 10.01 -23.28 -13.80
C TRP A 51 8.92 -23.47 -12.75
N GLN A 52 7.69 -23.77 -13.17
CA GLN A 52 6.55 -24.01 -12.27
C GLN A 52 6.81 -25.18 -11.33
N LYS A 53 7.39 -26.27 -11.85
CA LYS A 53 7.76 -27.44 -11.06
C LYS A 53 8.80 -27.13 -10.00
N ASN A 54 9.77 -26.25 -10.31
CA ASN A 54 10.84 -25.85 -9.41
C ASN A 54 10.42 -24.77 -8.43
N ASN A 55 9.33 -24.04 -8.71
CA ASN A 55 8.82 -22.91 -7.91
C ASN A 55 7.33 -23.12 -7.58
N PRO A 56 6.98 -24.13 -6.76
CA PRO A 56 5.60 -24.37 -6.36
C PRO A 56 5.02 -23.18 -5.59
N LEU A 57 3.69 -23.00 -5.67
CA LEU A 57 2.99 -21.98 -4.91
C LEU A 57 3.19 -22.20 -3.41
N LYS A 58 3.69 -21.19 -2.72
CA LYS A 58 3.86 -21.19 -1.27
C LYS A 58 2.56 -20.78 -0.59
N PRO A 59 2.28 -21.24 0.66
CA PRO A 59 1.04 -20.94 1.37
C PRO A 59 0.75 -19.45 1.60
N GLU A 60 1.81 -18.63 1.69
CA GLU A 60 1.72 -17.18 1.88
C GLU A 60 1.49 -16.37 0.59
N TYR A 61 1.26 -17.04 -0.55
CA TYR A 61 1.02 -16.42 -1.86
C TYR A 61 -0.30 -16.89 -2.48
N ALA A 62 -1.06 -15.98 -3.07
CA ALA A 62 -2.23 -16.29 -3.90
C ALA A 62 -1.83 -16.71 -5.33
N ARG A 63 -0.68 -16.25 -5.78
CA ARG A 63 -0.05 -16.57 -7.06
C ARG A 63 1.47 -16.49 -6.87
N PHE A 64 2.23 -17.19 -7.74
CA PHE A 64 3.68 -17.12 -7.73
C PHE A 64 4.20 -17.10 -9.15
N GLY A 65 4.93 -16.06 -9.51
CA GLY A 65 5.51 -15.84 -10.82
C GLY A 65 6.94 -15.30 -10.72
N SER A 66 7.53 -14.95 -11.87
CA SER A 66 8.91 -14.45 -11.91
C SER A 66 9.10 -13.15 -11.10
N PHE A 67 8.10 -12.27 -11.06
CA PHE A 67 8.16 -11.07 -10.23
C PHE A 67 8.11 -11.37 -8.73
N ASP A 68 7.32 -12.36 -8.32
CA ASP A 68 7.27 -12.80 -6.92
C ASP A 68 8.59 -13.45 -6.50
N TYR A 69 9.20 -14.24 -7.39
CA TYR A 69 10.54 -14.82 -7.19
C TYR A 69 11.62 -13.74 -7.04
N LEU A 70 11.61 -12.71 -7.90
CA LEU A 70 12.53 -11.57 -7.80
C LEU A 70 12.31 -10.78 -6.51
N ASN A 71 11.05 -10.57 -6.13
CA ASN A 71 10.70 -9.89 -4.90
C ASN A 71 11.16 -10.69 -3.66
N ASP A 72 10.96 -12.02 -3.62
CA ASP A 72 11.46 -12.87 -2.53
C ASP A 72 12.98 -12.76 -2.37
N ASN A 73 13.73 -12.84 -3.48
CA ASN A 73 15.18 -12.68 -3.45
C ASN A 73 15.61 -11.30 -2.94
N ASN A 74 14.85 -10.26 -3.29
CA ASN A 74 15.11 -8.90 -2.80
C ASN A 74 14.75 -8.77 -1.31
N GLU A 75 13.63 -9.34 -0.87
CA GLU A 75 13.25 -9.39 0.55
C GLU A 75 14.31 -10.12 1.39
N ASP A 76 14.91 -11.19 0.88
CA ASP A 76 15.99 -11.92 1.59
C ASP A 76 17.24 -11.05 1.76
N ARG A 77 17.65 -10.31 0.71
CA ARG A 77 18.77 -9.36 0.78
C ARG A 77 18.49 -8.20 1.75
N LEU A 78 17.28 -7.65 1.68
CA LEU A 78 16.85 -6.62 2.63
C LEU A 78 16.83 -7.14 4.05
N ASN A 79 16.39 -8.38 4.29
CA ASN A 79 16.41 -9.00 5.60
C ASN A 79 17.83 -9.12 6.17
N GLU A 80 18.82 -9.49 5.34
CA GLU A 80 20.23 -9.48 5.77
C GLU A 80 20.69 -8.08 6.14
N LEU A 81 20.39 -7.08 5.31
CA LEU A 81 20.69 -5.68 5.58
C LEU A 81 20.08 -5.19 6.90
N PHE A 82 18.78 -5.44 7.11
CA PHE A 82 18.08 -5.06 8.33
C PHE A 82 18.64 -5.77 9.58
N LYS A 83 18.99 -7.05 9.48
CA LYS A 83 19.63 -7.79 10.57
C LYS A 83 20.99 -7.17 10.96
N GLU A 84 21.83 -6.83 9.98
CA GLU A 84 23.10 -6.15 10.24
C GLU A 84 22.88 -4.80 10.93
N MET A 85 21.94 -4.00 10.45
CA MET A 85 21.60 -2.71 11.06
C MET A 85 21.11 -2.83 12.51
N THR A 86 20.38 -3.90 12.85
CA THR A 86 19.95 -4.12 14.24
C THR A 86 21.10 -4.47 15.20
N GLN A 87 22.24 -4.92 14.67
CA GLN A 87 23.43 -5.27 15.44
C GLN A 87 24.46 -4.14 15.51
N MET A 88 24.32 -3.13 14.64
CA MET A 88 25.22 -1.97 14.64
C MET A 88 24.92 -1.02 15.79
N THR A 89 25.96 -0.41 16.35
CA THR A 89 25.82 0.76 17.23
C THR A 89 25.70 1.99 16.35
N ALA A 90 24.47 2.37 16.03
CA ALA A 90 24.20 3.55 15.22
C ALA A 90 24.24 4.84 16.07
N GLU A 91 24.66 5.95 15.46
CA GLU A 91 24.66 7.27 16.11
C GLU A 91 23.21 7.70 16.42
N LYS A 92 23.02 8.33 17.58
CA LYS A 92 21.70 8.80 18.00
C LYS A 92 21.13 9.83 17.00
N GLY A 93 19.92 9.56 16.49
CA GLY A 93 19.23 10.41 15.51
C GLY A 93 19.62 10.12 14.06
N SER A 94 20.58 9.22 13.81
CA SER A 94 20.94 8.82 12.45
C SER A 94 19.81 8.07 11.73
N VAL A 95 19.88 8.01 10.41
CA VAL A 95 18.91 7.27 9.59
C VAL A 95 18.99 5.77 9.90
N GLU A 96 20.18 5.24 10.08
CA GLU A 96 20.46 3.85 10.45
C GLU A 96 19.75 3.47 11.76
N GLN A 97 19.83 4.34 12.78
CA GLN A 97 19.12 4.13 14.04
C GLN A 97 17.61 4.09 13.82
N LYS A 98 17.06 5.07 13.08
CA LYS A 98 15.61 5.16 12.84
C LYS A 98 15.08 3.91 12.14
N ILE A 99 15.76 3.45 11.08
CA ILE A 99 15.38 2.23 10.36
C ILE A 99 15.44 1.01 11.28
N SER A 100 16.55 0.87 12.03
CA SER A 100 16.74 -0.24 12.98
C SER A 100 15.66 -0.27 14.05
N ASP A 101 15.32 0.90 14.62
CA ASP A 101 14.32 1.00 15.70
C ASP A 101 12.92 0.67 15.19
N ILE A 102 12.52 1.17 14.01
CA ILE A 102 11.23 0.86 13.40
C ILE A 102 11.13 -0.64 13.12
N TYR A 103 12.19 -1.25 12.56
CA TYR A 103 12.20 -2.68 12.29
C TYR A 103 12.10 -3.51 13.58
N LYS A 104 12.86 -3.16 14.63
CA LYS A 104 12.79 -3.81 15.95
C LYS A 104 11.39 -3.70 16.56
N MET A 105 10.77 -2.54 16.47
CA MET A 105 9.38 -2.34 16.94
C MET A 105 8.40 -3.28 16.21
N GLY A 106 8.54 -3.43 14.89
CA GLY A 106 7.71 -4.36 14.11
C GLY A 106 7.93 -5.84 14.44
N LEU A 107 9.12 -6.20 14.94
CA LEU A 107 9.43 -7.56 15.39
C LEU A 107 8.88 -7.87 16.78
N ASP A 108 8.68 -6.88 17.64
CA ASP A 108 8.28 -7.04 19.03
C ASP A 108 6.78 -7.31 19.18
N SER A 109 6.39 -8.56 18.90
CA SER A 109 5.01 -9.00 19.03
C SER A 109 4.48 -8.92 20.46
N THR A 110 5.35 -9.11 21.44
CA THR A 110 4.98 -9.05 22.87
C THR A 110 4.49 -7.65 23.22
N ARG A 111 5.26 -6.63 22.81
CA ARG A 111 4.88 -5.24 23.04
C ARG A 111 3.63 -4.85 22.23
N LEU A 112 3.59 -5.18 20.93
CA LEU A 112 2.43 -4.88 20.09
C LEU A 112 1.13 -5.49 20.63
N ASN A 113 1.19 -6.73 21.13
CA ASN A 113 0.02 -7.39 21.74
C ASN A 113 -0.35 -6.76 23.11
N ALA A 114 0.62 -6.33 23.89
CA ALA A 114 0.37 -5.67 25.17
C ALA A 114 -0.22 -4.26 25.00
N GLU A 115 0.25 -3.49 24.03
CA GLU A 115 -0.25 -2.15 23.70
C GLU A 115 -1.63 -2.21 22.96
N GLY A 116 -1.85 -3.26 22.18
CA GLY A 116 -3.12 -3.47 21.44
C GLY A 116 -3.47 -2.28 20.56
N PHE A 117 -4.68 -1.73 20.75
CA PHE A 117 -5.19 -0.57 20.00
C PHE A 117 -4.86 0.78 20.68
N ALA A 118 -4.27 0.79 21.88
CA ALA A 118 -4.05 2.01 22.67
C ALA A 118 -3.30 3.13 21.90
N PRO A 119 -2.27 2.85 21.08
CA PRO A 119 -1.58 3.90 20.33
C PRO A 119 -2.45 4.61 19.28
N VAL A 120 -3.46 3.91 18.73
CA VAL A 120 -4.37 4.43 17.69
C VAL A 120 -5.61 5.06 18.30
N LYS A 121 -5.96 4.67 19.54
CA LYS A 121 -7.20 5.09 20.21
C LYS A 121 -7.40 6.60 20.24
N LYS A 122 -6.36 7.39 20.44
CA LYS A 122 -6.45 8.86 20.44
C LYS A 122 -7.02 9.42 19.13
N TYR A 123 -6.60 8.87 17.99
CA TYR A 123 -7.10 9.29 16.68
C TYR A 123 -8.56 8.85 16.47
N LEU A 124 -8.93 7.68 16.99
CA LEU A 124 -10.33 7.24 16.98
C LEU A 124 -11.20 8.15 17.85
N ASP A 125 -10.71 8.56 19.02
CA ASP A 125 -11.41 9.51 19.90
C ASP A 125 -11.57 10.88 19.22
N GLU A 126 -10.58 11.36 18.46
CA GLU A 126 -10.65 12.59 17.64
C GLU A 126 -11.72 12.46 16.54
N VAL A 127 -11.82 11.31 15.85
CA VAL A 127 -12.89 11.06 14.88
C VAL A 127 -14.28 11.23 15.50
N TYR A 128 -14.50 10.65 16.68
CA TYR A 128 -15.81 10.72 17.33
C TYR A 128 -16.06 12.08 18.01
N ALA A 129 -15.03 12.87 18.30
CA ALA A 129 -15.15 14.18 18.94
C ALA A 129 -15.66 15.29 18.03
N ILE A 130 -15.51 15.19 16.71
CA ILE A 130 -15.93 16.26 15.77
C ILE A 130 -17.42 16.56 15.90
N GLN A 131 -17.80 17.84 15.77
CA GLN A 131 -19.16 18.30 16.01
C GLN A 131 -19.91 18.72 14.74
N ASP A 132 -19.19 19.02 13.66
CA ASP A 132 -19.74 19.47 12.39
C ASP A 132 -18.93 19.00 11.16
N LYS A 133 -19.42 19.29 9.97
CA LYS A 133 -18.80 18.87 8.70
C LYS A 133 -17.57 19.69 8.33
N SER A 134 -17.36 20.87 8.93
CA SER A 134 -16.11 21.63 8.73
C SER A 134 -14.96 20.99 9.53
N GLU A 135 -15.25 20.51 10.75
CA GLU A 135 -14.29 19.70 11.50
C GLU A 135 -13.98 18.36 10.81
N LEU A 136 -14.98 17.75 10.14
CA LEU A 136 -14.75 16.58 9.30
C LEU A 136 -13.74 16.86 8.19
N ALA A 137 -13.82 18.03 7.53
CA ALA A 137 -12.89 18.40 6.47
C ALA A 137 -11.43 18.53 6.98
N LYS A 138 -11.24 19.09 8.18
CA LYS A 138 -9.92 19.14 8.84
C LYS A 138 -9.40 17.75 9.16
N LEU A 139 -10.24 16.89 9.74
CA LEU A 139 -9.89 15.52 10.09
C LEU A 139 -9.50 14.72 8.84
N VAL A 140 -10.24 14.85 7.73
CA VAL A 140 -9.89 14.21 6.46
C VAL A 140 -8.54 14.69 5.97
N ALA A 141 -8.22 15.98 6.07
CA ALA A 141 -6.91 16.51 5.71
C ALA A 141 -5.78 15.90 6.55
N GLU A 142 -5.96 15.79 7.87
CA GLU A 142 -4.99 15.18 8.78
C GLU A 142 -4.77 13.69 8.45
N LEU A 143 -5.83 12.95 8.11
CA LEU A 143 -5.74 11.56 7.70
C LEU A 143 -5.00 11.41 6.37
N HIS A 144 -5.27 12.27 5.38
CA HIS A 144 -4.54 12.28 4.11
C HIS A 144 -3.04 12.56 4.30
N GLN A 145 -2.68 13.49 5.19
CA GLN A 145 -1.26 13.76 5.54
C GLN A 145 -0.59 12.55 6.20
N ASN A 146 -1.35 11.69 6.86
CA ASN A 146 -0.87 10.48 7.51
C ASN A 146 -0.95 9.23 6.61
N GLY A 147 -1.36 9.38 5.35
CA GLY A 147 -1.39 8.30 4.35
C GLY A 147 -2.68 7.46 4.32
N GLU A 148 -3.72 7.89 5.05
CA GLU A 148 -5.07 7.32 4.94
C GLU A 148 -5.91 8.21 4.02
N ALA A 149 -6.63 7.61 3.06
CA ALA A 149 -7.42 8.36 2.09
C ALA A 149 -8.93 8.05 2.19
N PRO A 150 -9.63 8.56 3.23
CA PRO A 150 -11.08 8.50 3.25
C PRO A 150 -11.68 9.39 2.16
N PHE A 151 -12.74 8.90 1.51
CA PHE A 151 -13.58 9.56 0.51
C PHE A 151 -12.94 9.79 -0.87
N PHE A 152 -11.78 10.43 -0.95
CA PHE A 152 -11.10 10.79 -2.20
C PHE A 152 -9.60 10.86 -2.00
N GLY A 153 -8.84 10.87 -3.11
CA GLY A 153 -7.38 11.03 -3.07
C GLY A 153 -6.92 12.34 -3.67
N THR A 154 -5.81 12.88 -3.15
CA THR A 154 -5.10 14.01 -3.74
C THR A 154 -3.64 13.67 -3.95
N PHE A 155 -3.08 14.06 -5.08
CA PHE A 155 -1.67 13.84 -5.42
C PHE A 155 -1.16 14.90 -6.39
N VAL A 156 0.15 15.02 -6.49
CA VAL A 156 0.82 15.92 -7.44
C VAL A 156 1.49 15.07 -8.51
N MET A 157 1.24 15.41 -9.77
CA MET A 157 1.81 14.73 -10.93
C MET A 157 2.01 15.74 -12.07
N SER A 158 2.82 15.37 -13.07
CA SER A 158 2.96 16.18 -14.28
C SER A 158 1.61 16.41 -14.95
N ASP A 159 1.37 17.61 -15.42
CA ASP A 159 0.20 17.94 -16.22
C ASP A 159 0.21 17.07 -17.48
N LEU A 160 -0.90 16.40 -17.77
CA LEU A 160 -1.05 15.54 -18.94
C LEU A 160 -0.92 16.32 -20.26
N MET A 161 -1.19 17.62 -20.27
CA MET A 161 -1.12 18.48 -21.47
C MET A 161 0.15 19.36 -21.50
N ASP A 162 0.86 19.46 -20.36
CA ASP A 162 2.11 20.22 -20.23
C ASP A 162 3.04 19.56 -19.20
N SER A 163 3.82 18.58 -19.65
CA SER A 163 4.67 17.75 -18.78
C SER A 163 5.78 18.51 -18.06
N ASP A 164 6.05 19.77 -18.44
CA ASP A 164 7.04 20.61 -17.77
C ASP A 164 6.50 21.17 -16.43
N ASN A 165 5.19 21.12 -16.23
CA ASN A 165 4.52 21.57 -15.03
C ASN A 165 4.01 20.41 -14.17
N GLN A 166 4.06 20.61 -12.85
CA GLN A 166 3.43 19.72 -11.86
C GLN A 166 2.16 20.39 -11.36
N ILE A 167 1.04 19.67 -11.39
CA ILE A 167 -0.24 20.19 -10.91
C ILE A 167 -0.86 19.27 -9.86
N LEU A 168 -1.79 19.83 -9.08
CA LEU A 168 -2.60 19.06 -8.14
C LEU A 168 -3.66 18.26 -8.89
N TYR A 169 -3.79 16.99 -8.58
CA TYR A 169 -4.88 16.12 -8.98
C TYR A 169 -5.76 15.77 -7.79
N ILE A 170 -7.05 15.68 -8.02
CA ILE A 170 -8.00 15.11 -7.09
C ILE A 170 -8.87 14.07 -7.80
N GLY A 171 -9.06 12.91 -7.18
CA GLY A 171 -9.76 11.79 -7.80
C GLY A 171 -10.53 10.93 -6.81
N GLN A 172 -11.38 10.06 -7.32
CA GLN A 172 -12.17 9.12 -6.54
C GLN A 172 -11.29 8.17 -5.71
N ASP A 173 -11.70 7.89 -4.48
CA ASP A 173 -11.08 6.94 -3.55
C ASP A 173 -12.10 6.57 -2.44
N GLY A 174 -11.63 5.98 -1.37
CA GLY A 174 -12.39 5.77 -0.14
C GLY A 174 -13.08 4.40 -0.03
N LEU A 175 -12.93 3.51 -1.02
CA LEU A 175 -13.48 2.15 -0.98
C LEU A 175 -12.52 1.22 -0.23
N GLY A 176 -13.01 0.58 0.85
CA GLY A 176 -12.18 -0.26 1.72
C GLY A 176 -11.73 -1.59 1.09
N ILE A 177 -12.43 -2.07 0.08
CA ILE A 177 -12.10 -3.30 -0.65
C ILE A 177 -11.73 -3.03 -2.12
N GLY A 178 -11.36 -1.79 -2.43
CA GLY A 178 -10.83 -1.39 -3.74
C GLY A 178 -11.92 -1.13 -4.77
N ASP A 179 -12.02 -1.94 -5.81
CA ASP A 179 -12.91 -1.69 -6.95
C ASP A 179 -14.39 -1.62 -6.54
N ARG A 180 -15.13 -0.67 -7.15
CA ARG A 180 -16.57 -0.50 -6.96
C ARG A 180 -17.38 -1.78 -7.22
N ASP A 181 -16.91 -2.64 -8.11
CA ASP A 181 -17.62 -3.87 -8.49
C ASP A 181 -17.74 -4.86 -7.32
N TYR A 182 -16.89 -4.77 -6.30
CA TYR A 182 -17.07 -5.53 -5.05
C TYR A 182 -18.32 -5.13 -4.26
N TYR A 183 -18.82 -3.91 -4.49
CA TYR A 183 -20.02 -3.38 -3.81
C TYR A 183 -21.27 -3.53 -4.66
N THR A 184 -21.15 -3.41 -5.99
CA THR A 184 -22.28 -3.24 -6.91
C THR A 184 -22.63 -4.51 -7.71
N ASP A 185 -21.67 -5.42 -7.93
CA ASP A 185 -21.91 -6.68 -8.66
C ASP A 185 -22.44 -7.76 -7.70
N PRO A 186 -23.64 -8.33 -7.96
CA PRO A 186 -24.18 -9.44 -7.18
C PRO A 186 -23.26 -10.66 -7.05
N ALA A 187 -22.36 -10.88 -8.02
CA ALA A 187 -21.38 -11.96 -7.97
C ALA A 187 -20.42 -11.82 -6.78
N ASN A 188 -20.23 -10.62 -6.26
CA ASN A 188 -19.34 -10.31 -5.13
C ASN A 188 -20.08 -10.26 -3.77
N ALA A 189 -21.33 -10.69 -3.68
CA ALA A 189 -22.15 -10.59 -2.47
C ALA A 189 -21.51 -11.25 -1.24
N GLU A 190 -20.83 -12.39 -1.39
CA GLU A 190 -20.15 -13.08 -0.27
C GLU A 190 -18.87 -12.33 0.16
N ILE A 191 -18.16 -11.68 -0.75
CA ILE A 191 -17.02 -10.80 -0.42
C ILE A 191 -17.51 -9.59 0.39
N LYS A 192 -18.55 -8.92 -0.09
CA LYS A 192 -19.15 -7.77 0.60
C LYS A 192 -19.66 -8.13 2.00
N LYS A 193 -20.30 -9.29 2.15
CA LYS A 193 -20.72 -9.82 3.45
C LYS A 193 -19.53 -10.10 4.37
N GLY A 194 -18.48 -10.72 3.84
CA GLY A 194 -17.22 -10.94 4.56
C GLY A 194 -16.59 -9.63 5.03
N TYR A 195 -16.61 -8.60 4.18
CA TYR A 195 -16.12 -7.27 4.52
C TYR A 195 -16.91 -6.64 5.68
N LYS A 196 -18.24 -6.74 5.67
CA LYS A 196 -19.06 -6.30 6.81
C LYS A 196 -18.67 -7.01 8.11
N ASN A 197 -18.44 -8.32 8.07
CA ASN A 197 -17.99 -9.08 9.23
C ASN A 197 -16.61 -8.65 9.71
N PHE A 198 -15.70 -8.37 8.78
CA PHE A 198 -14.39 -7.79 9.09
C PHE A 198 -14.53 -6.43 9.80
N LEU A 199 -15.32 -5.50 9.24
CA LEU A 199 -15.57 -4.19 9.86
C LEU A 199 -16.16 -4.37 11.28
N THR A 200 -17.17 -5.21 11.45
CA THR A 200 -17.75 -5.48 12.78
C THR A 200 -16.68 -5.97 13.77
N ARG A 201 -15.82 -6.88 13.32
CA ARG A 201 -14.74 -7.43 14.15
C ARG A 201 -13.73 -6.38 14.57
N ILE A 202 -13.27 -5.53 13.65
CA ILE A 202 -12.28 -4.49 13.98
C ILE A 202 -12.89 -3.39 14.87
N PHE A 203 -14.13 -3.00 14.67
CA PHE A 203 -14.84 -2.10 15.58
C PHE A 203 -14.99 -2.70 17.00
N THR A 204 -15.29 -4.00 17.09
CA THR A 204 -15.34 -4.71 18.38
C THR A 204 -13.98 -4.70 19.07
N LEU A 205 -12.90 -5.02 18.35
CA LEU A 205 -11.54 -5.02 18.89
C LEU A 205 -11.09 -3.61 19.31
N ALA A 206 -11.53 -2.56 18.61
CA ALA A 206 -11.25 -1.17 18.97
C ALA A 206 -12.10 -0.64 20.14
N GLY A 207 -13.09 -1.41 20.62
CA GLY A 207 -13.96 -1.03 21.74
C GLY A 207 -15.02 -0.02 21.38
N VAL A 208 -15.47 0.05 20.12
CA VAL A 208 -16.59 0.90 19.69
C VAL A 208 -17.90 0.36 20.25
N GLU A 209 -18.75 1.22 20.78
CA GLU A 209 -19.94 0.84 21.59
C GLU A 209 -20.95 -0.02 20.85
N ASN A 210 -21.25 0.27 19.58
CA ASN A 210 -22.20 -0.47 18.76
C ASN A 210 -21.55 -0.94 17.45
N PRO A 211 -20.64 -1.93 17.49
CA PRO A 211 -19.79 -2.29 16.37
C PRO A 211 -20.56 -2.76 15.12
N GLU A 212 -21.68 -3.44 15.28
CA GLU A 212 -22.52 -3.88 14.16
C GLU A 212 -23.18 -2.69 13.44
N LYS A 213 -23.63 -1.68 14.21
CA LYS A 213 -24.18 -0.45 13.65
C LYS A 213 -23.11 0.38 12.97
N ALA A 214 -21.94 0.55 13.61
CA ALA A 214 -20.83 1.27 13.03
C ALA A 214 -20.36 0.61 11.72
N ALA A 215 -20.23 -0.73 11.69
CA ALA A 215 -19.91 -1.47 10.48
C ALA A 215 -20.98 -1.32 9.38
N ALA A 216 -22.26 -1.30 9.75
CA ALA A 216 -23.33 -1.08 8.78
C ALA A 216 -23.33 0.35 8.23
N ASN A 217 -23.05 1.35 9.07
CA ASN A 217 -22.93 2.74 8.66
C ASN A 217 -21.71 2.94 7.73
N ALA A 218 -20.55 2.41 8.10
CA ALA A 218 -19.33 2.48 7.30
C ALA A 218 -19.54 1.84 5.91
N LEU A 219 -20.05 0.62 5.86
CA LEU A 219 -20.37 -0.07 4.60
C LEU A 219 -21.41 0.70 3.78
N GLY A 220 -22.42 1.30 4.41
CA GLY A 220 -23.44 2.09 3.73
C GLY A 220 -22.86 3.33 3.05
N VAL A 221 -21.89 4.00 3.66
CA VAL A 221 -21.17 5.12 3.01
C VAL A 221 -20.33 4.62 1.83
N GLU A 222 -19.63 3.49 1.98
CA GLU A 222 -18.85 2.91 0.88
C GLU A 222 -19.75 2.42 -0.28
N ASP A 223 -20.95 1.89 0.00
CA ASP A 223 -21.93 1.56 -1.03
C ASP A 223 -22.34 2.78 -1.86
N GLU A 224 -22.60 3.90 -1.19
CA GLU A 224 -22.95 5.15 -1.88
C GLU A 224 -21.75 5.69 -2.68
N LEU A 225 -20.52 5.61 -2.14
CA LEU A 225 -19.29 5.96 -2.87
C LEU A 225 -19.10 5.08 -4.09
N ALA A 226 -19.27 3.76 -3.96
CA ALA A 226 -19.15 2.82 -5.06
C ALA A 226 -20.17 3.09 -6.17
N ASN A 227 -21.40 3.49 -5.82
CA ASN A 227 -22.43 3.83 -6.81
C ASN A 227 -22.10 5.06 -7.64
N ILE A 228 -21.37 6.02 -7.08
CA ILE A 228 -20.97 7.26 -7.80
C ILE A 228 -19.58 7.14 -8.45
N SER A 229 -18.79 6.12 -8.10
CA SER A 229 -17.45 5.91 -8.65
C SER A 229 -17.50 5.44 -10.10
N TRP A 230 -16.51 5.86 -10.87
CA TRP A 230 -16.25 5.32 -12.20
C TRP A 230 -15.78 3.87 -12.11
N THR A 231 -16.02 3.12 -13.18
CA THR A 231 -15.48 1.75 -13.32
C THR A 231 -14.00 1.81 -13.68
N SER A 232 -13.25 0.76 -13.33
CA SER A 232 -11.84 0.63 -13.72
C SER A 232 -11.60 0.67 -15.23
N VAL A 233 -12.65 0.43 -16.05
CA VAL A 233 -12.61 0.61 -17.51
C VAL A 233 -12.71 2.09 -17.88
N GLN A 234 -13.59 2.85 -17.22
CA GLN A 234 -13.73 4.30 -17.46
C GLN A 234 -12.46 5.07 -17.06
N GLU A 235 -11.81 4.67 -15.98
CA GLU A 235 -10.55 5.28 -15.50
C GLU A 235 -9.34 5.06 -16.43
N ARG A 236 -9.47 4.25 -17.48
CA ARG A 236 -8.43 4.10 -18.53
C ARG A 236 -8.55 5.13 -19.66
N ASP A 237 -9.63 5.90 -19.69
CA ASP A 237 -9.87 6.94 -20.69
C ASP A 237 -9.19 8.25 -20.23
N MET A 238 -7.92 8.41 -20.57
CA MET A 238 -7.11 9.54 -20.14
C MET A 238 -7.66 10.90 -20.60
N GLU A 239 -8.38 10.95 -21.72
CA GLU A 239 -9.00 12.19 -22.19
C GLU A 239 -10.13 12.65 -21.26
N LYS A 240 -10.92 11.69 -20.75
CA LYS A 240 -12.00 11.98 -19.80
C LYS A 240 -11.51 12.29 -18.40
N LEU A 241 -10.33 11.79 -18.01
CA LEU A 241 -9.71 12.07 -16.72
C LEU A 241 -9.07 13.47 -16.66
N TYR A 242 -8.94 14.18 -17.77
CA TYR A 242 -8.34 15.51 -17.80
C TYR A 242 -9.42 16.60 -17.78
N ASN A 243 -9.67 17.16 -16.62
CA ASN A 243 -10.68 18.20 -16.38
C ASN A 243 -10.08 19.33 -15.53
N PRO A 244 -9.31 20.25 -16.17
CA PRO A 244 -8.66 21.34 -15.46
C PRO A 244 -9.68 22.34 -14.90
N ILE A 245 -9.42 22.80 -13.69
CA ILE A 245 -10.27 23.75 -12.95
C ILE A 245 -9.42 24.49 -11.91
N SER A 246 -9.84 25.66 -11.49
CA SER A 246 -9.24 26.33 -10.32
C SER A 246 -9.81 25.77 -9.00
N THR A 247 -9.06 25.90 -7.89
CA THR A 247 -9.56 25.52 -6.56
C THR A 247 -10.83 26.29 -6.21
N ALA A 248 -10.92 27.57 -6.54
CA ALA A 248 -12.11 28.39 -6.27
C ALA A 248 -13.36 27.92 -7.04
N GLU A 249 -13.19 27.55 -8.31
CA GLU A 249 -14.29 26.98 -9.11
C GLU A 249 -14.69 25.58 -8.61
N PHE A 250 -13.71 24.77 -8.18
CA PHE A 250 -13.94 23.44 -7.61
C PHE A 250 -14.77 23.54 -6.32
N GLU A 251 -14.38 24.43 -5.38
CA GLU A 251 -15.11 24.67 -4.14
C GLU A 251 -16.55 25.15 -4.40
N ALA A 252 -16.72 26.07 -5.35
CA ALA A 252 -18.05 26.60 -5.71
C ALA A 252 -18.94 25.52 -6.37
N LYS A 253 -18.35 24.62 -7.15
CA LYS A 253 -19.05 23.55 -7.86
C LYS A 253 -19.50 22.41 -6.94
N TYR A 254 -18.71 22.11 -5.89
CA TYR A 254 -18.94 20.96 -5.01
C TYR A 254 -19.11 21.34 -3.53
N PRO A 255 -20.14 22.12 -3.17
CA PRO A 255 -20.26 22.76 -1.86
C PRO A 255 -20.66 21.83 -0.70
N GLY A 256 -20.94 20.54 -0.96
CA GLY A 256 -21.38 19.61 0.08
C GLY A 256 -20.28 19.18 1.06
N PHE A 257 -19.03 19.33 0.69
CA PHE A 257 -17.86 19.14 1.54
C PHE A 257 -17.07 20.45 1.61
N ASP A 258 -16.53 20.80 2.78
CA ASP A 258 -15.78 22.05 2.98
C ASP A 258 -14.35 21.91 2.42
N PHE A 259 -14.21 21.91 1.08
CA PHE A 259 -12.93 21.82 0.40
C PHE A 259 -12.00 22.99 0.74
N LYS A 260 -12.53 24.17 1.00
CA LYS A 260 -11.72 25.33 1.42
C LYS A 260 -10.98 25.05 2.72
N THR A 261 -11.69 24.53 3.73
CA THR A 261 -11.09 24.14 5.00
C THR A 261 -10.11 22.97 4.81
N TYR A 262 -10.44 21.98 3.95
CA TYR A 262 -9.58 20.86 3.62
C TYR A 262 -8.25 21.32 2.98
N PHE A 263 -8.28 22.13 1.91
CA PHE A 263 -7.08 22.61 1.24
C PHE A 263 -6.20 23.47 2.16
N ALA A 264 -6.82 24.33 2.98
CA ALA A 264 -6.11 25.10 3.98
C ALA A 264 -5.39 24.21 5.01
N ALA A 265 -6.05 23.16 5.52
CA ALA A 265 -5.46 22.20 6.46
C ALA A 265 -4.36 21.35 5.83
N MET A 266 -4.48 21.01 4.55
CA MET A 266 -3.43 20.33 3.77
C MET A 266 -2.23 21.22 3.43
N ASN A 267 -2.29 22.53 3.73
CA ASN A 267 -1.33 23.55 3.27
C ASN A 267 -1.23 23.62 1.73
N ILE A 268 -2.31 23.35 1.03
CA ILE A 268 -2.40 23.51 -0.42
C ILE A 268 -2.85 24.95 -0.70
N PRO A 269 -2.01 25.78 -1.36
CA PRO A 269 -2.39 27.14 -1.74
C PRO A 269 -3.43 27.13 -2.84
N ASP A 270 -4.10 28.26 -3.06
CA ASP A 270 -5.01 28.42 -4.19
C ASP A 270 -4.31 28.11 -5.51
N GLN A 271 -4.93 27.28 -6.31
CA GLN A 271 -4.45 26.86 -7.62
C GLN A 271 -5.34 27.48 -8.70
N GLU A 272 -4.74 28.15 -9.68
CA GLU A 272 -5.45 28.54 -10.89
C GLU A 272 -5.70 27.35 -11.81
N HIS A 273 -4.88 26.28 -11.66
CA HIS A 273 -4.90 25.08 -12.50
C HIS A 273 -4.64 23.82 -11.65
N MET A 274 -5.67 23.07 -11.39
CA MET A 274 -5.64 21.71 -10.85
C MET A 274 -6.48 20.79 -11.73
N ASN A 275 -6.36 19.49 -11.60
CA ASN A 275 -7.16 18.54 -12.37
C ASN A 275 -8.12 17.74 -11.48
N VAL A 276 -9.36 17.58 -11.95
CA VAL A 276 -10.38 16.69 -11.37
C VAL A 276 -10.51 15.47 -12.24
N ASN A 277 -10.11 14.30 -11.75
CA ASN A 277 -10.14 13.08 -12.56
C ASN A 277 -11.57 12.66 -12.93
N GLU A 278 -12.47 12.61 -11.96
CA GLU A 278 -13.85 12.14 -12.15
C GLU A 278 -14.87 13.19 -11.68
N PRO A 279 -15.22 14.19 -12.52
CA PRO A 279 -16.13 15.27 -12.12
C PRO A 279 -17.50 14.79 -11.61
N SER A 280 -18.06 13.74 -12.18
CA SER A 280 -19.34 13.18 -11.75
C SER A 280 -19.27 12.50 -10.39
N PHE A 281 -18.11 11.93 -10.03
CA PHE A 281 -17.89 11.42 -8.68
C PHE A 281 -18.02 12.56 -7.66
N PHE A 282 -17.36 13.71 -7.88
CA PHE A 282 -17.42 14.85 -6.97
C PHE A 282 -18.81 15.48 -6.89
N GLU A 283 -19.61 15.46 -7.95
CA GLU A 283 -21.03 15.84 -7.88
C GLU A 283 -21.81 14.90 -6.94
N GLY A 284 -21.63 13.60 -7.11
CA GLY A 284 -22.24 12.59 -6.24
C GLY A 284 -21.74 12.68 -4.80
N PHE A 285 -20.43 12.84 -4.61
CA PHE A 285 -19.78 12.98 -3.30
C PHE A 285 -20.28 14.22 -2.54
N SER A 286 -20.35 15.37 -3.20
CA SER A 286 -20.90 16.60 -2.61
C SER A 286 -22.33 16.37 -2.09
N ASN A 287 -23.19 15.71 -2.87
CA ASN A 287 -24.54 15.35 -2.45
C ASN A 287 -24.55 14.31 -1.31
N LEU A 288 -23.68 13.31 -1.36
CA LEU A 288 -23.53 12.31 -0.31
C LEU A 288 -23.20 12.95 1.04
N ILE A 289 -22.16 13.79 1.07
CA ILE A 289 -21.77 14.49 2.30
C ILE A 289 -22.86 15.41 2.80
N ALA A 290 -23.52 16.17 1.92
CA ALA A 290 -24.60 17.09 2.31
C ALA A 290 -25.76 16.38 3.02
N LYS A 291 -26.20 15.22 2.48
CA LYS A 291 -27.38 14.48 2.99
C LYS A 291 -27.10 13.54 4.17
N THR A 292 -25.85 13.08 4.34
CA THR A 292 -25.51 12.03 5.32
C THR A 292 -25.35 12.60 6.72
N ASP A 293 -25.89 11.93 7.73
CA ASP A 293 -25.69 12.27 9.13
C ASP A 293 -24.21 12.20 9.54
N LEU A 294 -23.77 13.17 10.35
CA LEU A 294 -22.37 13.27 10.76
C LEU A 294 -21.88 12.01 11.49
N ASN A 295 -22.72 11.37 12.31
CA ASN A 295 -22.31 10.16 13.03
C ASN A 295 -22.11 8.99 12.10
N VAL A 296 -22.86 8.90 10.98
CA VAL A 296 -22.65 7.90 9.94
C VAL A 296 -21.31 8.13 9.22
N LEU A 297 -20.97 9.39 8.93
CA LEU A 297 -19.67 9.77 8.35
C LEU A 297 -18.50 9.47 9.32
N LYS A 298 -18.69 9.72 10.63
CA LYS A 298 -17.71 9.35 11.67
C LYS A 298 -17.45 7.85 11.69
N ASP A 299 -18.48 7.02 11.64
CA ASP A 299 -18.33 5.55 11.62
C ASP A 299 -17.56 5.09 10.39
N TYR A 300 -17.80 5.71 9.23
CA TYR A 300 -17.03 5.41 8.02
C TYR A 300 -15.53 5.78 8.19
N VAL A 301 -15.24 7.00 8.62
CA VAL A 301 -13.85 7.45 8.84
C VAL A 301 -13.15 6.59 9.90
N ALA A 302 -13.85 6.25 10.99
CA ALA A 302 -13.35 5.35 12.03
C ALA A 302 -13.03 3.95 11.46
N GLY A 303 -13.90 3.41 10.61
CA GLY A 303 -13.68 2.13 9.93
C GLY A 303 -12.42 2.15 9.05
N ARG A 304 -12.20 3.22 8.30
CA ARG A 304 -10.98 3.42 7.48
C ARG A 304 -9.74 3.48 8.36
N LEU A 305 -9.74 4.32 9.40
CA LEU A 305 -8.63 4.45 10.36
C LEU A 305 -8.27 3.13 11.03
N ILE A 306 -9.26 2.39 11.56
CA ILE A 306 -9.01 1.12 12.24
C ILE A 306 -8.50 0.08 11.23
N SER A 307 -9.10 -0.01 10.04
CA SER A 307 -8.67 -0.94 8.99
C SER A 307 -7.23 -0.70 8.56
N GLY A 308 -6.84 0.56 8.31
CA GLY A 308 -5.47 0.95 7.96
C GLY A 308 -4.44 0.60 9.05
N SER A 309 -4.85 0.66 10.32
CA SER A 309 -3.98 0.37 11.46
C SER A 309 -3.80 -1.13 11.78
N CYS A 310 -4.59 -2.04 11.19
CA CYS A 310 -4.57 -3.48 11.52
C CYS A 310 -3.19 -4.12 11.38
N GLY A 311 -2.38 -3.67 10.41
CA GLY A 311 -1.04 -4.20 10.17
C GLY A 311 0.01 -3.80 11.21
N SER A 312 -0.25 -2.77 12.00
CA SER A 312 0.69 -2.13 12.94
C SER A 312 0.26 -2.20 14.40
N THR A 313 -0.83 -2.91 14.70
CA THR A 313 -1.39 -3.12 16.04
C THR A 313 -1.18 -4.57 16.50
N SER A 314 -2.04 -5.08 17.40
CA SER A 314 -1.93 -6.44 17.92
C SER A 314 -2.19 -7.53 16.87
N ASP A 315 -1.77 -8.76 17.18
CA ASP A 315 -2.00 -9.92 16.32
C ASP A 315 -3.50 -10.20 16.08
N ASP A 316 -4.41 -9.79 16.96
CA ASP A 316 -5.87 -9.94 16.78
C ASP A 316 -6.39 -9.06 15.63
N PHE A 317 -5.91 -7.81 15.54
CA PHE A 317 -6.23 -6.91 14.42
C PHE A 317 -5.61 -7.41 13.12
N TYR A 318 -4.33 -7.79 13.17
CA TYR A 318 -3.68 -8.37 12.01
C TYR A 318 -4.41 -9.63 11.51
N LYS A 319 -4.80 -10.51 12.44
CA LYS A 319 -5.56 -11.72 12.10
C LYS A 319 -6.91 -11.39 11.50
N ALA A 320 -7.63 -10.39 12.02
CA ALA A 320 -8.89 -9.95 11.43
C ALA A 320 -8.72 -9.50 9.98
N SER A 321 -7.69 -8.70 9.71
CA SER A 321 -7.35 -8.24 8.36
C SER A 321 -6.93 -9.41 7.46
N PHE A 322 -6.08 -10.32 7.94
CA PHE A 322 -5.62 -11.47 7.16
C PHE A 322 -6.75 -12.45 6.82
N ASP A 323 -7.63 -12.75 7.77
CA ASP A 323 -8.76 -13.67 7.55
C ASP A 323 -9.68 -13.17 6.42
N PHE A 324 -9.84 -11.86 6.28
CA PHE A 324 -10.63 -11.27 5.20
C PHE A 324 -9.79 -11.04 3.92
N PHE A 325 -8.80 -10.13 3.95
CA PHE A 325 -8.05 -9.73 2.75
C PHE A 325 -7.12 -10.82 2.21
N GLY A 326 -6.48 -11.57 3.12
CA GLY A 326 -5.59 -12.66 2.76
C GLY A 326 -6.37 -13.90 2.35
N THR A 327 -7.22 -14.41 3.24
CA THR A 327 -7.86 -15.71 3.03
C THR A 327 -9.11 -15.59 2.15
N GLN A 328 -10.08 -14.76 2.52
CA GLN A 328 -11.37 -14.73 1.81
C GLN A 328 -11.27 -14.06 0.45
N MET A 329 -10.58 -12.92 0.33
CA MET A 329 -10.44 -12.24 -0.95
C MET A 329 -9.37 -12.84 -1.86
N SER A 330 -8.22 -13.24 -1.30
CA SER A 330 -7.04 -13.62 -2.11
C SER A 330 -6.73 -15.11 -2.09
N GLY A 331 -7.41 -15.93 -1.25
CA GLY A 331 -7.19 -17.37 -1.17
C GLY A 331 -5.87 -17.78 -0.51
N VAL A 332 -5.16 -16.87 0.15
CA VAL A 332 -3.92 -17.14 0.87
C VAL A 332 -4.22 -17.91 2.16
N THR A 333 -3.47 -18.97 2.43
CA THR A 333 -3.74 -19.87 3.56
C THR A 333 -2.88 -19.58 4.79
N GLU A 334 -1.71 -18.97 4.62
CA GLU A 334 -0.80 -18.61 5.71
C GLU A 334 -0.31 -17.16 5.58
N PRO A 335 -0.18 -16.42 6.69
CA PRO A 335 0.34 -15.07 6.65
C PRO A 335 1.85 -15.06 6.36
N LYS A 336 2.34 -13.99 5.73
CA LYS A 336 3.78 -13.76 5.62
C LYS A 336 4.45 -13.74 6.99
N PRO A 337 5.67 -14.30 7.14
CA PRO A 337 6.43 -14.28 8.39
C PRO A 337 6.56 -12.86 8.97
N ARG A 338 6.62 -12.74 10.30
CA ARG A 338 6.68 -11.43 10.98
C ARG A 338 7.83 -10.54 10.48
N TRP A 339 8.98 -11.10 10.22
CA TRP A 339 10.12 -10.33 9.73
C TRP A 339 9.85 -9.65 8.38
N LYS A 340 9.14 -10.31 7.45
CA LYS A 340 8.72 -9.71 6.18
C LYS A 340 7.74 -8.55 6.41
N ARG A 341 6.81 -8.72 7.35
CA ARG A 341 5.84 -7.67 7.73
C ARG A 341 6.51 -6.49 8.42
N ALA A 342 7.42 -6.76 9.37
CA ALA A 342 8.16 -5.74 10.11
C ALA A 342 9.08 -4.90 9.19
N MET A 343 9.68 -5.51 8.17
CA MET A 343 10.54 -4.85 7.20
C MET A 343 9.76 -3.90 6.27
N ARG A 344 8.48 -4.19 6.04
CA ARG A 344 7.64 -3.39 5.13
C ARG A 344 7.52 -1.92 5.58
N VAL A 345 7.37 -1.66 6.87
CA VAL A 345 7.15 -0.31 7.39
C VAL A 345 8.36 0.61 7.13
N PRO A 346 9.60 0.29 7.59
CA PRO A 346 10.75 1.16 7.30
C PRO A 346 11.06 1.24 5.80
N ASN A 347 10.80 0.19 5.02
CA ASN A 347 10.97 0.22 3.57
C ASN A 347 9.96 1.15 2.86
N SER A 348 8.75 1.28 3.39
CA SER A 348 7.74 2.20 2.86
C SER A 348 8.02 3.65 3.22
N ILE A 349 8.33 3.96 4.49
CA ILE A 349 8.45 5.35 4.96
C ILE A 349 9.86 5.93 4.83
N LEU A 350 10.90 5.09 4.74
CA LEU A 350 12.31 5.46 4.60
C LEU A 350 12.96 4.78 3.38
N GLY A 351 12.18 4.49 2.34
CA GLY A 351 12.61 3.68 1.19
C GLY A 351 13.85 4.20 0.50
N GLU A 352 13.99 5.51 0.30
CA GLU A 352 15.17 6.14 -0.29
C GLU A 352 16.44 5.89 0.55
N ALA A 353 16.32 5.97 1.87
CA ALA A 353 17.43 5.70 2.77
C ALA A 353 17.80 4.21 2.79
N VAL A 354 16.81 3.33 2.82
CA VAL A 354 17.01 1.87 2.68
C VAL A 354 17.65 1.56 1.33
N GLY A 355 17.18 2.18 0.24
CA GLY A 355 17.75 2.05 -1.10
C GLY A 355 19.21 2.48 -1.18
N LYS A 356 19.58 3.59 -0.54
CA LYS A 356 20.98 4.03 -0.46
C LYS A 356 21.88 2.98 0.21
N MET A 357 21.41 2.38 1.30
CA MET A 357 22.18 1.35 2.01
C MET A 357 22.24 0.04 1.21
N TYR A 358 21.14 -0.31 0.54
CA TYR A 358 21.08 -1.49 -0.33
C TYR A 358 22.11 -1.38 -1.48
N VAL A 359 22.14 -0.27 -2.21
CA VAL A 359 23.09 -0.03 -3.29
C VAL A 359 24.55 0.02 -2.79
N ALA A 360 24.79 0.49 -1.57
CA ALA A 360 26.12 0.49 -1.00
C ALA A 360 26.64 -0.92 -0.65
N LYS A 361 25.72 -1.89 -0.42
CA LYS A 361 26.08 -3.28 -0.06
C LYS A 361 26.12 -4.21 -1.26
N TYR A 362 25.20 -4.07 -2.22
CA TYR A 362 24.98 -4.95 -3.38
C TYR A 362 25.28 -4.26 -4.71
#